data_70306a7f115976c4f02c51ecdc3ec926
#
_entry.id   70306a7f115976c4f02c51ecdc3ec926
#
_cell.length_a   1.000
_cell.length_b   1.000
_cell.length_c   1.000
_cell.angle_alpha   90.00
_cell.angle_beta   90.00
_cell.angle_gamma   90.00
#
_symmetry.space_group_name_H-M   'P 1'
#
loop_
_entity.id
_entity.type
_entity.pdbx_description
1 polymer ?
#
loop_
_entity_poly.entity_id
_entity_poly.type
_entity_poly.pdbx_seq_one_letter_code
_entity_poly.pdbx_strand_id
1 'polypeptide(L)'
;GDGIDVLYENNSFEIIESDVSFGPHTKIIFDAHDIPFKADTFDCVIVQAVLEHVLDPQRCVSEIHRVLKSSGIIYAETPFIQQVHMGKYDFTRFTYLGHRRLFRKFEEINSGPCCGPGMALAWSYRHFLRSFTSNKIMIKVISLFANFTSFYLKYFDYYLIDKPGAYDAASGYFFMGKKSTLTLSDEELLNQYKGMG
;
A
#
# COMPACT_ATOMS: atom_id res chain seq x y z
N GLY A 1 5.09 -9.69 0.93
CA GLY A 1 5.09 -8.94 2.19
C GLY A 1 4.84 -9.87 3.36
N ASP A 2 5.39 -9.54 4.51
CA ASP A 2 5.49 -10.41 5.70
C ASP A 2 4.13 -10.79 6.35
N GLY A 3 3.00 -10.37 5.80
CA GLY A 3 1.65 -10.67 6.31
C GLY A 3 0.90 -11.77 5.56
N ILE A 4 1.44 -12.27 4.46
CA ILE A 4 0.77 -13.27 3.62
C ILE A 4 0.97 -14.70 4.17
N ASP A 5 1.95 -14.93 5.03
CA ASP A 5 2.27 -16.25 5.58
C ASP A 5 1.06 -16.93 6.26
N VAL A 6 0.20 -16.13 6.91
CA VAL A 6 -1.05 -16.62 7.52
C VAL A 6 -2.02 -17.22 6.48
N LEU A 7 -1.99 -16.76 5.23
CA LEU A 7 -2.84 -17.28 4.17
C LEU A 7 -2.36 -18.65 3.67
N TYR A 8 -1.06 -18.94 3.74
CA TYR A 8 -0.50 -20.23 3.35
C TYR A 8 -0.82 -21.35 4.33
N GLU A 9 -1.05 -21.03 5.59
CA GLU A 9 -1.45 -22.00 6.60
C GLU A 9 -2.89 -22.50 6.38
N ASN A 10 -3.67 -21.78 5.57
CA ASN A 10 -5.07 -22.13 5.29
C ASN A 10 -5.19 -22.84 3.95
N ASN A 11 -5.30 -24.17 3.95
CA ASN A 11 -5.46 -25.02 2.76
C ASN A 11 -6.78 -24.79 1.97
N SER A 12 -7.62 -23.84 2.38
CA SER A 12 -8.88 -23.50 1.70
C SER A 12 -8.68 -22.57 0.49
N PHE A 13 -7.47 -22.03 0.27
CA PHE A 13 -7.19 -21.09 -0.81
C PHE A 13 -6.11 -21.63 -1.75
N GLU A 14 -6.33 -21.43 -3.04
CA GLU A 14 -5.28 -21.58 -4.04
C GLU A 14 -4.64 -20.20 -4.25
N ILE A 15 -3.36 -20.06 -3.86
CA ILE A 15 -2.62 -18.81 -3.96
C ILE A 15 -1.70 -18.84 -5.17
N ILE A 16 -1.84 -17.84 -6.04
CA ILE A 16 -0.93 -17.59 -7.17
C ILE A 16 -0.16 -16.32 -6.88
N GLU A 17 1.10 -16.46 -6.48
CA GLU A 17 2.00 -15.30 -6.34
C GLU A 17 2.63 -14.91 -7.67
N SER A 18 2.63 -13.62 -7.93
CA SER A 18 3.25 -13.02 -9.11
C SER A 18 4.18 -11.88 -8.73
N ASP A 19 5.21 -11.69 -9.54
CA ASP A 19 6.14 -10.58 -9.45
C ASP A 19 6.65 -10.25 -10.86
N VAL A 20 7.33 -9.12 -11.05
CA VAL A 20 8.06 -8.80 -12.31
C VAL A 20 9.40 -9.54 -12.41
N SER A 21 9.83 -10.21 -11.34
CA SER A 21 11.08 -10.98 -11.25
C SER A 21 10.89 -12.29 -10.47
N PHE A 22 11.84 -13.19 -10.58
CA PHE A 22 11.84 -14.42 -9.81
C PHE A 22 12.09 -14.17 -8.32
N GLY A 23 11.22 -14.71 -7.48
CA GLY A 23 11.33 -14.75 -6.03
C GLY A 23 11.07 -16.16 -5.49
N PRO A 24 11.29 -16.42 -4.19
CA PRO A 24 11.14 -17.75 -3.58
C PRO A 24 9.74 -18.37 -3.74
N HIS A 25 8.71 -17.53 -3.83
CA HIS A 25 7.31 -17.96 -3.92
C HIS A 25 6.65 -17.59 -5.25
N THR A 26 7.37 -16.90 -6.17
CA THR A 26 6.84 -16.46 -7.46
C THR A 26 6.46 -17.65 -8.34
N LYS A 27 5.18 -17.81 -8.62
CA LYS A 27 4.64 -18.86 -9.50
C LYS A 27 4.55 -18.41 -10.96
N ILE A 28 4.33 -17.11 -11.18
CA ILE A 28 4.22 -16.54 -12.51
C ILE A 28 4.85 -15.14 -12.54
N ILE A 29 5.53 -14.82 -13.64
CA ILE A 29 6.12 -13.50 -13.87
C ILE A 29 5.26 -12.75 -14.88
N PHE A 30 4.79 -11.56 -14.51
CA PHE A 30 4.12 -10.65 -15.42
C PHE A 30 4.17 -9.21 -14.92
N ASP A 31 3.88 -8.27 -15.82
CA ASP A 31 3.68 -6.86 -15.49
C ASP A 31 2.21 -6.62 -15.09
N ALA A 32 1.99 -5.98 -13.96
CA ALA A 32 0.65 -5.67 -13.45
C ALA A 32 -0.19 -4.76 -14.38
N HIS A 33 0.46 -4.11 -15.35
CA HIS A 33 -0.23 -3.35 -16.39
C HIS A 33 -0.93 -4.22 -17.45
N ASP A 34 -0.62 -5.53 -17.51
CA ASP A 34 -1.20 -6.49 -18.45
C ASP A 34 -1.22 -7.88 -17.80
N ILE A 35 -2.27 -8.15 -17.02
CA ILE A 35 -2.39 -9.37 -16.23
C ILE A 35 -2.81 -10.53 -17.14
N PRO A 36 -1.99 -11.62 -17.30
CA PRO A 36 -2.18 -12.67 -18.30
C PRO A 36 -3.27 -13.70 -17.91
N PHE A 37 -4.34 -13.23 -17.33
CA PHE A 37 -5.50 -14.04 -16.95
C PHE A 37 -6.77 -13.48 -17.60
N LYS A 38 -7.76 -14.34 -17.80
CA LYS A 38 -9.07 -13.96 -18.32
C LYS A 38 -9.81 -13.06 -17.32
N ALA A 39 -10.81 -12.33 -17.81
CA ALA A 39 -11.73 -11.62 -16.94
C ALA A 39 -12.44 -12.63 -15.99
N ASP A 40 -12.82 -12.15 -14.81
CA ASP A 40 -13.61 -12.89 -13.82
C ASP A 40 -12.95 -14.21 -13.38
N THR A 41 -11.63 -14.22 -13.22
CA THR A 41 -10.84 -15.41 -12.82
C THR A 41 -10.72 -15.54 -11.31
N PHE A 42 -10.42 -14.45 -10.59
CA PHE A 42 -10.02 -14.48 -9.18
C PHE A 42 -11.15 -14.09 -8.23
N ASP A 43 -11.22 -14.78 -7.09
CA ASP A 43 -12.11 -14.42 -5.98
C ASP A 43 -11.54 -13.27 -5.14
N CYS A 44 -10.21 -13.20 -5.04
CA CYS A 44 -9.51 -12.16 -4.31
C CYS A 44 -8.20 -11.78 -5.01
N VAL A 45 -7.85 -10.50 -4.96
CA VAL A 45 -6.52 -10.00 -5.36
C VAL A 45 -5.94 -9.17 -4.22
N ILE A 46 -4.69 -9.47 -3.85
CA ILE A 46 -3.94 -8.74 -2.83
C ILE A 46 -2.80 -7.99 -3.52
N VAL A 47 -2.72 -6.67 -3.29
CA VAL A 47 -1.72 -5.77 -3.88
C VAL A 47 -1.09 -4.94 -2.77
N GLN A 48 -0.04 -5.48 -2.18
CA GLN A 48 0.62 -4.86 -1.04
C GLN A 48 1.98 -4.29 -1.46
N ALA A 49 2.15 -2.98 -1.33
CA ALA A 49 3.37 -2.25 -1.69
C ALA A 49 3.84 -2.54 -3.15
N VAL A 50 2.94 -2.41 -4.12
CA VAL A 50 3.19 -2.60 -5.56
C VAL A 50 2.85 -1.35 -6.36
N LEU A 51 1.72 -0.70 -6.06
CA LEU A 51 1.18 0.37 -6.91
C LEU A 51 2.01 1.66 -6.90
N GLU A 52 2.87 1.85 -5.91
CA GLU A 52 3.86 2.93 -5.89
C GLU A 52 5.04 2.68 -6.84
N HIS A 53 5.26 1.41 -7.24
CA HIS A 53 6.39 0.97 -8.06
C HIS A 53 6.03 0.77 -9.53
N VAL A 54 4.78 1.03 -9.92
CA VAL A 54 4.32 0.93 -11.31
C VAL A 54 4.19 2.31 -11.94
N LEU A 55 4.38 2.38 -13.26
CA LEU A 55 4.32 3.64 -14.01
C LEU A 55 2.89 4.17 -14.14
N ASP A 56 1.91 3.28 -14.31
CA ASP A 56 0.49 3.61 -14.42
C ASP A 56 -0.35 2.77 -13.45
N PRO A 57 -0.48 3.21 -12.19
CA PRO A 57 -1.26 2.49 -11.19
C PRO A 57 -2.76 2.42 -11.53
N GLN A 58 -3.30 3.36 -12.31
CA GLN A 58 -4.70 3.30 -12.74
C GLN A 58 -4.95 2.15 -13.72
N ARG A 59 -4.02 1.93 -14.65
CA ARG A 59 -4.07 0.79 -15.57
C ARG A 59 -3.97 -0.53 -14.80
N CYS A 60 -3.05 -0.64 -13.84
CA CYS A 60 -2.91 -1.83 -13.00
C CYS A 60 -4.22 -2.13 -12.23
N VAL A 61 -4.84 -1.13 -11.61
CA VAL A 61 -6.11 -1.31 -10.89
C VAL A 61 -7.26 -1.66 -11.84
N SER A 62 -7.23 -1.16 -13.10
CA SER A 62 -8.23 -1.55 -14.11
C SER A 62 -8.08 -3.03 -14.53
N GLU A 63 -6.86 -3.53 -14.66
CA GLU A 63 -6.57 -4.94 -14.91
C GLU A 63 -6.99 -5.83 -13.73
N ILE A 64 -6.70 -5.40 -12.49
CA ILE A 64 -7.16 -6.09 -11.28
C ILE A 64 -8.70 -6.16 -11.28
N HIS A 65 -9.37 -5.06 -11.58
CA HIS A 65 -10.83 -5.04 -11.69
C HIS A 65 -11.34 -6.00 -12.76
N ARG A 66 -10.65 -6.09 -13.90
CA ARG A 66 -11.02 -7.01 -14.99
C ARG A 66 -10.92 -8.46 -14.58
N VAL A 67 -9.83 -8.87 -13.93
CA VAL A 67 -9.59 -10.28 -13.58
C VAL A 67 -10.34 -10.75 -12.33
N LEU A 68 -10.83 -9.83 -11.49
CA LEU A 68 -11.70 -10.18 -10.36
C LEU A 68 -13.09 -10.60 -10.83
N LYS A 69 -13.66 -11.63 -10.20
CA LYS A 69 -15.06 -12.03 -10.35
C LYS A 69 -16.02 -10.91 -9.90
N SER A 70 -17.27 -10.94 -10.29
CA SER A 70 -18.27 -9.91 -9.94
C SER A 70 -18.48 -9.73 -8.43
N SER A 71 -18.21 -10.76 -7.61
CA SER A 71 -18.21 -10.69 -6.15
C SER A 71 -16.81 -10.63 -5.55
N GLY A 72 -15.78 -10.51 -6.38
CA GLY A 72 -14.38 -10.57 -5.98
C GLY A 72 -13.94 -9.37 -5.14
N ILE A 73 -12.98 -9.60 -4.27
CA ILE A 73 -12.47 -8.64 -3.30
C ILE A 73 -11.05 -8.22 -3.66
N ILE A 74 -10.75 -6.94 -3.52
CA ILE A 74 -9.40 -6.42 -3.54
C ILE A 74 -8.97 -6.02 -2.13
N TYR A 75 -7.71 -6.30 -1.79
CA TYR A 75 -6.99 -5.69 -0.68
C TYR A 75 -5.72 -5.04 -1.22
N ALA A 76 -5.49 -3.76 -0.89
CA ALA A 76 -4.34 -3.00 -1.38
C ALA A 76 -3.75 -2.14 -0.28
N GLU A 77 -2.42 -2.01 -0.28
CA GLU A 77 -1.70 -1.06 0.57
C GLU A 77 -0.75 -0.22 -0.27
N THR A 78 -0.66 1.07 0.04
CA THR A 78 0.31 1.98 -0.58
C THR A 78 0.89 2.96 0.44
N PRO A 79 2.14 3.40 0.27
CA PRO A 79 2.75 4.40 1.13
C PRO A 79 2.23 5.81 0.84
N PHE A 80 2.22 6.65 1.90
CA PHE A 80 1.98 8.10 1.80
C PHE A 80 3.18 8.88 2.34
N ILE A 81 3.29 9.10 3.66
CA ILE A 81 4.45 9.78 4.24
C ILE A 81 5.55 8.75 4.51
N GLN A 82 6.14 8.29 3.44
CA GLN A 82 7.25 7.36 3.45
C GLN A 82 8.25 7.75 2.36
N GLN A 83 9.52 7.80 2.69
CA GLN A 83 10.57 8.17 1.74
C GLN A 83 10.79 7.09 0.68
N VAL A 84 11.43 7.48 -0.42
CA VAL A 84 11.81 6.58 -1.52
C VAL A 84 12.57 5.37 -1.00
N HIS A 85 12.14 4.15 -1.35
CA HIS A 85 12.73 2.90 -0.86
C HIS A 85 13.16 1.91 -1.96
N MET A 86 12.63 2.01 -3.17
CA MET A 86 13.03 1.20 -4.34
C MET A 86 13.86 1.99 -5.38
N GLY A 87 14.43 3.15 -4.98
CA GLY A 87 15.27 3.97 -5.85
C GLY A 87 14.53 4.38 -7.13
N LYS A 88 15.07 4.00 -8.30
CA LYS A 88 14.51 4.38 -9.61
C LYS A 88 13.15 3.75 -9.95
N TYR A 89 12.68 2.81 -9.16
CA TYR A 89 11.39 2.13 -9.34
C TYR A 89 10.36 2.57 -8.31
N ASP A 90 10.45 3.77 -7.77
CA ASP A 90 9.53 4.31 -6.78
C ASP A 90 8.94 5.62 -7.32
N PHE A 91 7.68 5.58 -7.81
CA PHE A 91 7.11 6.64 -8.64
C PHE A 91 6.02 7.45 -7.94
N THR A 92 5.22 6.82 -7.05
CA THR A 92 3.98 7.46 -6.60
C THR A 92 3.78 7.36 -5.09
N ARG A 93 3.18 8.40 -4.51
CA ARG A 93 2.65 8.45 -3.15
C ARG A 93 1.19 8.89 -3.22
N PHE A 94 0.31 8.19 -2.49
CA PHE A 94 -1.11 8.50 -2.50
C PHE A 94 -1.53 9.12 -1.18
N THR A 95 -2.21 10.27 -1.22
CA THR A 95 -3.01 10.76 -0.09
C THR A 95 -4.19 9.81 0.14
N TYR A 96 -4.87 9.91 1.28
CA TYR A 96 -6.04 9.08 1.56
C TYR A 96 -7.09 9.12 0.43
N LEU A 97 -7.51 10.31 0.02
CA LEU A 97 -8.47 10.44 -1.09
C LEU A 97 -7.89 10.06 -2.45
N GLY A 98 -6.59 10.29 -2.67
CA GLY A 98 -5.89 9.82 -3.88
C GLY A 98 -5.91 8.30 -4.00
N HIS A 99 -5.68 7.59 -2.88
CA HIS A 99 -5.77 6.14 -2.79
C HIS A 99 -7.21 5.66 -3.02
N ARG A 100 -8.20 6.27 -2.35
CA ARG A 100 -9.61 5.95 -2.55
C ARG A 100 -10.08 6.18 -3.99
N ARG A 101 -9.61 7.25 -4.64
CA ARG A 101 -9.91 7.55 -6.05
C ARG A 101 -9.37 6.50 -7.01
N LEU A 102 -8.21 5.91 -6.72
CA LEU A 102 -7.63 4.82 -7.49
C LEU A 102 -8.58 3.61 -7.53
N PHE A 103 -9.27 3.33 -6.42
CA PHE A 103 -10.23 2.24 -6.27
C PHE A 103 -11.69 2.66 -6.43
N ARG A 104 -12.00 3.73 -7.18
CA ARG A 104 -13.35 4.28 -7.34
C ARG A 104 -14.38 3.33 -7.99
N LYS A 105 -13.92 2.25 -8.63
CA LYS A 105 -14.76 1.19 -9.21
C LYS A 105 -14.99 0.01 -8.25
N PHE A 106 -14.69 0.21 -6.99
CA PHE A 106 -14.92 -0.79 -5.95
C PHE A 106 -15.80 -0.20 -4.85
N GLU A 107 -16.76 -1.00 -4.41
CA GLU A 107 -17.52 -0.70 -3.19
C GLU A 107 -16.61 -0.92 -1.98
N GLU A 108 -16.45 0.12 -1.15
CA GLU A 108 -15.57 0.05 0.01
C GLU A 108 -16.17 -0.86 1.09
N ILE A 109 -15.39 -1.83 1.54
CA ILE A 109 -15.66 -2.64 2.73
C ILE A 109 -14.99 -1.98 3.93
N ASN A 110 -13.71 -1.60 3.79
CA ASN A 110 -12.93 -0.91 4.81
C ASN A 110 -11.74 -0.18 4.18
N SER A 111 -11.35 0.94 4.75
CA SER A 111 -10.14 1.67 4.37
C SER A 111 -9.65 2.56 5.49
N GLY A 112 -8.36 2.81 5.53
CA GLY A 112 -7.77 3.69 6.53
C GLY A 112 -6.25 3.66 6.54
N PRO A 113 -5.62 4.28 7.54
CA PRO A 113 -4.20 4.18 7.76
C PRO A 113 -3.80 2.74 8.13
N CYS A 114 -2.78 2.17 7.45
CA CYS A 114 -2.17 0.89 7.84
C CYS A 114 -0.94 1.09 8.73
N CYS A 115 -0.26 2.24 8.59
CA CYS A 115 0.85 2.68 9.41
C CYS A 115 0.64 4.16 9.76
N GLY A 116 0.63 4.50 11.05
CA GLY A 116 0.19 5.81 11.53
C GLY A 116 1.26 6.92 11.47
N PRO A 117 0.92 8.10 12.06
CA PRO A 117 1.80 9.27 12.12
C PRO A 117 3.12 9.03 12.87
N GLY A 118 3.13 8.19 13.88
CA GLY A 118 4.33 7.84 14.64
C GLY A 118 5.36 7.11 13.78
N MET A 119 4.91 6.17 12.95
CA MET A 119 5.76 5.49 11.98
C MET A 119 6.26 6.48 10.91
N ALA A 120 5.40 7.35 10.39
CA ALA A 120 5.76 8.37 9.42
C ALA A 120 6.87 9.30 9.96
N LEU A 121 6.75 9.74 11.22
CA LEU A 121 7.75 10.57 11.88
C LEU A 121 9.08 9.82 12.08
N ALA A 122 9.05 8.55 12.50
CA ALA A 122 10.25 7.75 12.67
C ALA A 122 11.02 7.56 11.35
N TRP A 123 10.31 7.28 10.25
CA TRP A 123 10.89 7.19 8.92
C TRP A 123 11.50 8.52 8.46
N SER A 124 10.76 9.62 8.62
CA SER A 124 11.22 10.96 8.24
C SER A 124 12.46 11.36 9.04
N TYR A 125 12.46 11.14 10.35
CA TYR A 125 13.61 11.40 11.22
C TYR A 125 14.85 10.61 10.78
N ARG A 126 14.72 9.31 10.54
CA ARG A 126 15.84 8.48 10.07
C ARG A 126 16.38 8.97 8.74
N HIS A 127 15.54 9.32 7.79
CA HIS A 127 15.96 9.80 6.47
C HIS A 127 16.56 11.19 6.54
N PHE A 128 16.02 12.07 7.37
CA PHE A 128 16.62 13.39 7.65
C PHE A 128 18.06 13.25 8.13
N LEU A 129 18.32 12.42 9.14
CA LEU A 129 19.68 12.22 9.66
C LEU A 129 20.63 11.59 8.61
N ARG A 130 20.15 10.64 7.81
CA ARG A 130 20.94 10.02 6.75
C ARG A 130 21.34 10.97 5.64
N SER A 131 20.57 12.04 5.40
CA SER A 131 20.85 12.99 4.31
C SER A 131 22.09 13.85 4.54
N PHE A 132 22.67 13.88 5.75
CA PHE A 132 23.93 14.59 6.03
C PHE A 132 25.19 13.88 5.51
N THR A 133 25.09 12.65 5.01
CA THR A 133 26.27 11.91 4.56
C THR A 133 25.95 10.95 3.40
N SER A 134 26.92 10.76 2.51
CA SER A 134 26.91 9.71 1.48
C SER A 134 27.79 8.51 1.83
N ASN A 135 28.51 8.53 2.95
CA ASN A 135 29.38 7.45 3.39
C ASN A 135 28.54 6.26 3.89
N LYS A 136 28.71 5.10 3.26
CA LYS A 136 27.91 3.88 3.55
C LYS A 136 28.02 3.41 5.01
N ILE A 137 29.19 3.57 5.63
CA ILE A 137 29.42 3.17 7.04
C ILE A 137 28.68 4.14 7.96
N MET A 138 28.84 5.45 7.73
CA MET A 138 28.13 6.48 8.50
C MET A 138 26.61 6.35 8.37
N ILE A 139 26.09 6.04 7.18
CA ILE A 139 24.65 5.77 6.98
C ILE A 139 24.17 4.63 7.87
N LYS A 140 24.95 3.53 8.01
CA LYS A 140 24.58 2.42 8.91
C LYS A 140 24.57 2.84 10.38
N VAL A 141 25.60 3.56 10.83
CA VAL A 141 25.70 4.07 12.21
C VAL A 141 24.54 5.02 12.51
N ILE A 142 24.30 5.99 11.63
CA ILE A 142 23.18 6.96 11.75
C ILE A 142 21.83 6.23 11.76
N SER A 143 21.65 5.21 10.92
CA SER A 143 20.40 4.44 10.88
C SER A 143 20.18 3.68 12.20
N LEU A 144 21.23 3.11 12.79
CA LEU A 144 21.15 2.44 14.09
C LEU A 144 20.78 3.43 15.20
N PHE A 145 21.46 4.59 15.22
CA PHE A 145 21.17 5.67 16.16
C PHE A 145 19.72 6.17 16.00
N ALA A 146 19.28 6.45 14.77
CA ALA A 146 17.93 6.91 14.50
C ALA A 146 16.89 5.88 14.96
N ASN A 147 17.10 4.60 14.64
CA ASN A 147 16.21 3.53 15.08
C ASN A 147 16.13 3.45 16.61
N PHE A 148 17.28 3.53 17.31
CA PHE A 148 17.33 3.51 18.76
C PHE A 148 16.63 4.70 19.40
N THR A 149 16.75 5.89 18.83
CA THR A 149 16.17 7.13 19.36
C THR A 149 14.72 7.38 18.95
N SER A 150 14.18 6.63 17.96
CA SER A 150 12.81 6.81 17.46
C SER A 150 11.91 5.57 17.49
N PHE A 151 12.44 4.42 17.96
CA PHE A 151 11.67 3.14 17.97
C PHE A 151 10.33 3.23 18.70
N TYR A 152 10.26 4.08 19.71
CA TYR A 152 9.05 4.25 20.54
C TYR A 152 7.93 5.01 19.83
N LEU A 153 8.26 5.80 18.79
CA LEU A 153 7.27 6.62 18.09
C LEU A 153 6.15 5.78 17.47
N LYS A 154 6.48 4.60 16.93
CA LYS A 154 5.50 3.69 16.35
C LYS A 154 4.44 3.20 17.35
N TYR A 155 4.75 3.19 18.66
CA TYR A 155 3.78 2.74 19.66
C TYR A 155 2.68 3.77 19.93
N PHE A 156 2.91 5.06 19.61
CA PHE A 156 1.83 6.04 19.67
C PHE A 156 0.74 5.77 18.62
N ASP A 157 1.05 5.02 17.56
CA ASP A 157 0.07 4.66 16.54
C ASP A 157 -1.05 3.76 17.08
N TYR A 158 -0.84 3.00 18.15
CA TYR A 158 -1.92 2.31 18.88
C TYR A 158 -3.01 3.27 19.37
N TYR A 159 -2.66 4.52 19.62
CA TYR A 159 -3.60 5.55 20.06
C TYR A 159 -4.02 6.48 18.92
N LEU A 160 -3.14 6.73 17.96
CA LEU A 160 -3.31 7.75 16.94
C LEU A 160 -4.03 7.24 15.69
N ILE A 161 -3.91 5.94 15.36
CA ILE A 161 -4.28 5.40 14.06
C ILE A 161 -5.77 5.61 13.70
N ASP A 162 -6.65 5.62 14.70
CA ASP A 162 -8.09 5.84 14.54
C ASP A 162 -8.51 7.31 14.65
N LYS A 163 -7.55 8.23 14.84
CA LYS A 163 -7.85 9.66 14.94
C LYS A 163 -7.88 10.32 13.55
N PRO A 164 -8.68 11.38 13.36
CA PRO A 164 -8.74 12.11 12.09
C PRO A 164 -7.35 12.53 11.58
N GLY A 165 -6.45 12.98 12.46
CA GLY A 165 -5.09 13.36 12.08
C GLY A 165 -4.24 12.24 11.48
N ALA A 166 -4.59 10.98 11.70
CA ALA A 166 -3.91 9.86 11.06
C ALA A 166 -4.19 9.81 9.54
N TYR A 167 -5.38 10.25 9.12
CA TYR A 167 -5.71 10.35 7.68
C TYR A 167 -4.93 11.44 6.95
N ASP A 168 -4.33 12.38 7.66
CA ASP A 168 -3.52 13.46 7.10
C ASP A 168 -2.02 13.18 7.20
N ALA A 169 -1.60 12.33 8.15
CA ALA A 169 -0.20 12.15 8.50
C ALA A 169 0.27 10.68 8.57
N ALA A 170 -0.50 9.73 8.04
CA ALA A 170 -0.13 8.32 8.01
C ALA A 170 1.12 8.04 7.18
N SER A 171 1.85 6.98 7.51
CA SER A 171 2.92 6.44 6.68
C SER A 171 2.39 5.72 5.43
N GLY A 172 1.20 5.12 5.52
CA GLY A 172 0.54 4.44 4.41
C GLY A 172 -0.93 4.17 4.69
N TYR A 173 -1.65 3.81 3.63
CA TYR A 173 -3.08 3.49 3.68
C TYR A 173 -3.35 2.12 3.10
N PHE A 174 -4.40 1.48 3.64
CA PHE A 174 -4.99 0.29 3.05
C PHE A 174 -6.38 0.58 2.48
N PHE A 175 -6.78 -0.22 1.52
CA PHE A 175 -8.12 -0.27 0.96
C PHE A 175 -8.54 -1.74 0.81
N MET A 176 -9.72 -2.06 1.27
CA MET A 176 -10.41 -3.32 1.03
C MET A 176 -11.77 -3.03 0.42
N GLY A 177 -12.06 -3.62 -0.73
CA GLY A 177 -13.31 -3.37 -1.43
C GLY A 177 -13.75 -4.52 -2.31
N LYS A 178 -15.03 -4.52 -2.66
CA LYS A 178 -15.66 -5.49 -3.56
C LYS A 178 -15.77 -4.90 -4.96
N LYS A 179 -15.52 -5.71 -6.00
CA LYS A 179 -15.73 -5.32 -7.40
C LYS A 179 -17.15 -4.76 -7.58
N SER A 180 -17.26 -3.56 -8.17
CA SER A 180 -18.54 -2.88 -8.42
C SER A 180 -18.71 -2.56 -9.89
N THR A 181 -19.95 -2.51 -10.35
CA THR A 181 -20.32 -1.96 -11.65
C THR A 181 -20.53 -0.45 -11.62
N LEU A 182 -20.69 0.11 -10.43
CA LEU A 182 -20.82 1.55 -10.21
C LEU A 182 -19.43 2.17 -10.03
N THR A 183 -19.29 3.41 -10.48
CA THR A 183 -18.08 4.21 -10.29
C THR A 183 -18.41 5.37 -9.36
N LEU A 184 -17.67 5.46 -8.25
CA LEU A 184 -17.80 6.57 -7.31
C LEU A 184 -17.53 7.90 -8.03
N SER A 185 -18.44 8.85 -7.91
CA SER A 185 -18.29 10.19 -8.47
C SER A 185 -17.24 11.01 -7.69
N ASP A 186 -16.78 12.12 -8.27
CA ASP A 186 -15.82 12.98 -7.58
C ASP A 186 -16.44 13.68 -6.35
N GLU A 187 -17.73 14.00 -6.40
CA GLU A 187 -18.47 14.58 -5.26
C GLU A 187 -18.59 13.57 -4.10
N GLU A 188 -19.01 12.34 -4.40
CA GLU A 188 -19.06 11.26 -3.41
C GLU A 188 -17.70 10.97 -2.79
N LEU A 189 -16.63 11.04 -3.61
CA LEU A 189 -15.26 10.85 -3.15
C LEU A 189 -14.85 11.94 -2.15
N LEU A 190 -15.12 13.21 -2.46
CA LEU A 190 -14.79 14.33 -1.56
C LEU A 190 -15.51 14.21 -0.21
N ASN A 191 -16.74 13.70 -0.20
CA ASN A 191 -17.52 13.48 1.02
C ASN A 191 -16.96 12.31 1.88
N GLN A 192 -16.03 11.52 1.37
CA GLN A 192 -15.36 10.43 2.11
C GLN A 192 -14.09 10.87 2.86
N TYR A 193 -13.74 12.15 2.83
CA TYR A 193 -12.59 12.64 3.60
C TYR A 193 -12.80 12.46 5.10
N LYS A 194 -11.79 11.88 5.76
CA LYS A 194 -11.82 11.51 7.19
C LYS A 194 -10.75 12.25 8.03
N GLY A 195 -9.97 13.17 7.41
CA GLY A 195 -8.95 13.97 8.07
C GLY A 195 -9.50 15.11 8.92
N MET A 196 -8.61 16.01 9.37
CA MET A 196 -8.93 17.15 10.26
C MET A 196 -9.35 18.40 9.51
N GLY A 197 -9.11 18.49 8.20
CA GLY A 197 -9.36 19.68 7.37
C GLY A 197 -10.81 19.89 6.98
#